data_3da866dee45285b1d62fe3b1e31adf84
#
_entry.id   3da866dee45285b1d62fe3b1e31adf84
#
_cell.length_a   1.000
_cell.length_b   1.000
_cell.length_c   1.000
_cell.angle_alpha   90.00
_cell.angle_beta   90.00
_cell.angle_gamma   90.00
#
_symmetry.space_group_name_H-M   'P 1'
#
loop_
_entity.id
_entity.type
_entity.pdbx_description
1 polymer ?
#
loop_
_entity_poly.entity_id
_entity_poly.type
_entity_poly.pdbx_seq_one_letter_code
_entity_poly.pdbx_strand_id
1 'polypeptide(L)'
;SLILADVDNDGQADLVVVSNSYYPTYNCDDGSRTTGVRVYGDKNGNWVRTRRIWNEHAYHVTNVEEDGTIPKVEAPNFKNGRLNNYRQNVQPAGEFFAPDLVASVVPLCGGSYGLLARVRNIGEAAAPPGVNIGLYAGDPAAGGKPLPGSPLVTTKSLYPAESEELY
;
A
#
# COMPACT_ATOMS: atom_id res chain seq x y z
N SER A 1 12.47 -14.13 -13.30
CA SER A 1 11.12 -13.94 -12.80
C SER A 1 10.74 -12.48 -12.97
N LEU A 2 9.55 -12.22 -13.45
CA LEU A 2 8.98 -10.90 -13.68
C LEU A 2 7.87 -10.66 -12.69
N ILE A 3 7.84 -9.47 -12.07
CA ILE A 3 6.78 -9.01 -11.17
C ILE A 3 6.28 -7.66 -11.68
N LEU A 4 4.97 -7.44 -11.59
CA LEU A 4 4.31 -6.17 -11.86
C LEU A 4 3.65 -5.69 -10.57
N ALA A 5 4.16 -4.61 -10.01
CA ALA A 5 3.63 -4.00 -8.79
C ALA A 5 3.98 -2.51 -8.78
N ASP A 6 3.23 -1.71 -8.07
CA ASP A 6 3.55 -0.31 -7.81
C ASP A 6 4.62 -0.27 -6.70
N VAL A 7 5.88 -0.06 -7.07
CA VAL A 7 7.03 -0.17 -6.17
C VAL A 7 7.38 1.16 -5.54
N ASP A 8 7.20 2.26 -6.25
CA ASP A 8 7.52 3.61 -5.80
C ASP A 8 6.29 4.38 -5.29
N ASN A 9 5.12 3.72 -5.34
CA ASN A 9 3.86 4.23 -4.81
C ASN A 9 3.32 5.45 -5.58
N ASP A 10 3.58 5.51 -6.89
CA ASP A 10 3.03 6.54 -7.77
C ASP A 10 1.64 6.17 -8.31
N GLY A 11 1.16 4.98 -7.99
CA GLY A 11 -0.13 4.43 -8.39
C GLY A 11 -0.10 3.69 -9.72
N GLN A 12 1.07 3.53 -10.35
CA GLN A 12 1.23 2.85 -11.63
C GLN A 12 2.00 1.55 -11.47
N ALA A 13 1.90 0.69 -12.46
CA ALA A 13 2.64 -0.56 -12.47
C ALA A 13 4.11 -0.30 -12.78
N ASP A 14 4.99 -0.88 -11.98
CA ASP A 14 6.40 -1.03 -12.28
C ASP A 14 6.72 -2.45 -12.69
N LEU A 15 7.72 -2.56 -13.52
CA LEU A 15 8.27 -3.81 -13.97
C LEU A 15 9.50 -4.16 -13.15
N VAL A 16 9.40 -5.15 -12.28
CA VAL A 16 10.53 -5.65 -11.46
C VAL A 16 11.14 -6.87 -12.13
N VAL A 17 12.41 -6.75 -12.50
CA VAL A 17 13.18 -7.80 -13.20
C VAL A 17 14.39 -8.20 -12.38
N VAL A 18 14.58 -9.51 -12.23
CA VAL A 18 15.78 -10.07 -11.62
C VAL A 18 16.68 -10.65 -12.69
N SER A 19 17.93 -10.23 -12.70
CA SER A 19 18.96 -10.76 -13.58
C SER A 19 20.12 -11.34 -12.80
N ASN A 20 20.78 -12.36 -13.35
CA ASN A 20 21.98 -12.95 -12.78
C ASN A 20 23.05 -13.19 -13.87
N SER A 21 24.27 -13.38 -13.43
CA SER A 21 25.44 -13.63 -14.31
C SER A 21 25.72 -15.12 -14.53
N TYR A 22 24.74 -16.00 -14.29
CA TYR A 22 24.95 -17.45 -14.36
C TYR A 22 25.28 -17.95 -15.77
N TYR A 23 24.69 -17.32 -16.81
CA TYR A 23 25.01 -17.62 -18.20
C TYR A 23 25.97 -16.57 -18.78
N PRO A 24 27.26 -16.88 -18.96
CA PRO A 24 28.24 -15.91 -19.45
C PRO A 24 28.08 -15.54 -20.93
N THR A 25 27.18 -16.20 -21.64
CA THR A 25 26.93 -15.98 -23.09
C THR A 25 26.14 -14.72 -23.42
N TYR A 26 25.47 -14.14 -22.44
CA TYR A 26 24.67 -12.92 -22.63
C TYR A 26 25.32 -11.75 -21.92
N ASN A 27 26.21 -11.06 -22.62
CA ASN A 27 26.79 -9.80 -22.17
C ASN A 27 25.99 -8.63 -22.82
N CYS A 28 26.00 -7.47 -22.17
CA CYS A 28 25.60 -6.25 -22.82
C CYS A 28 26.57 -5.91 -23.96
N ASP A 29 26.19 -5.04 -24.90
CA ASP A 29 27.03 -4.64 -26.04
C ASP A 29 28.35 -4.03 -25.62
N ASP A 30 28.42 -3.44 -24.41
CA ASP A 30 29.62 -2.90 -23.78
C ASP A 30 30.49 -3.97 -23.06
N GLY A 31 30.11 -5.24 -23.12
CA GLY A 31 30.78 -6.35 -22.42
C GLY A 31 30.45 -6.45 -20.93
N SER A 32 29.65 -5.56 -20.39
CA SER A 32 29.22 -5.61 -18.98
C SER A 32 28.21 -6.74 -18.74
N ARG A 33 28.15 -7.20 -17.48
CA ARG A 33 27.14 -8.16 -17.02
C ARG A 33 26.16 -7.45 -16.12
N THR A 34 24.90 -7.65 -16.38
CA THR A 34 23.85 -7.08 -15.55
C THR A 34 23.38 -8.11 -14.51
N THR A 35 23.58 -7.78 -13.24
CA THR A 35 23.11 -8.60 -12.12
C THR A 35 22.29 -7.77 -11.15
N GLY A 36 21.40 -8.42 -10.39
CA GLY A 36 20.61 -7.79 -9.36
C GLY A 36 19.15 -7.59 -9.74
N VAL A 37 18.47 -6.72 -9.01
CA VAL A 37 17.10 -6.34 -9.22
C VAL A 37 17.06 -5.01 -9.95
N ARG A 38 16.20 -4.91 -10.96
CA ARG A 38 15.94 -3.68 -11.69
C ARG A 38 14.45 -3.39 -11.67
N VAL A 39 14.14 -2.13 -11.48
CA VAL A 39 12.77 -1.62 -11.53
C VAL A 39 12.69 -0.65 -12.69
N TYR A 40 11.67 -0.81 -13.51
CA TYR A 40 11.38 0.06 -14.64
C TYR A 40 9.97 0.61 -14.49
N GLY A 41 9.84 1.92 -14.47
CA GLY A 41 8.58 2.65 -14.53
C GLY A 41 8.43 3.39 -15.87
N ASP A 42 7.23 3.83 -16.20
CA ASP A 42 7.00 4.68 -17.37
C ASP A 42 7.20 6.15 -17.05
N LYS A 43 8.20 6.77 -17.66
CA LYS A 43 8.52 8.21 -17.49
C LYS A 43 7.31 9.14 -17.69
N ASN A 44 6.37 8.75 -18.53
CA ASN A 44 5.21 9.58 -18.89
C ASN A 44 3.96 9.23 -18.12
N GLY A 45 4.02 8.25 -17.24
CA GLY A 45 2.89 7.85 -16.42
C GLY A 45 1.72 7.24 -17.20
N ASN A 46 2.01 6.51 -18.28
CA ASN A 46 0.95 5.91 -19.13
C ASN A 46 0.67 4.45 -18.82
N TRP A 47 1.46 3.83 -17.95
CA TRP A 47 1.21 2.44 -17.59
C TRP A 47 -0.04 2.33 -16.72
N VAL A 48 -0.65 1.16 -16.77
CA VAL A 48 -1.85 0.89 -15.98
C VAL A 48 -1.54 0.96 -14.50
N ARG A 49 -2.52 1.36 -13.75
CA ARG A 49 -2.43 1.28 -12.30
C ARG A 49 -2.40 -0.17 -11.85
N THR A 50 -1.78 -0.42 -10.71
CA THR A 50 -1.74 -1.74 -10.11
C THR A 50 -1.60 -1.66 -8.59
N ARG A 51 -1.83 -2.79 -7.93
CA ARG A 51 -1.63 -2.95 -6.50
C ARG A 51 -0.13 -2.98 -6.18
N ARG A 52 0.28 -2.42 -5.05
CA ARG A 52 1.68 -2.35 -4.60
C ARG A 52 2.22 -3.66 -4.02
N ILE A 53 1.38 -4.66 -3.86
CA ILE A 53 1.72 -5.90 -3.16
C ILE A 53 1.95 -7.03 -4.14
N TRP A 54 3.09 -7.71 -3.98
CA TRP A 54 3.39 -9.00 -4.58
C TRP A 54 4.45 -9.71 -3.71
N ASN A 55 4.04 -10.33 -2.64
CA ASN A 55 4.93 -10.91 -1.64
C ASN A 55 4.99 -12.44 -1.67
N GLU A 56 4.27 -13.07 -2.59
CA GLU A 56 4.26 -14.52 -2.75
C GLU A 56 4.54 -14.96 -4.18
N HIS A 57 5.16 -16.14 -4.33
CA HIS A 57 5.39 -16.74 -5.66
C HIS A 57 4.09 -17.11 -6.38
N ALA A 58 3.13 -17.62 -5.66
CA ALA A 58 1.80 -17.99 -6.16
C ALA A 58 0.76 -16.88 -5.95
N TYR A 59 1.21 -15.60 -5.98
CA TYR A 59 0.37 -14.44 -5.74
C TYR A 59 -0.87 -14.42 -6.65
N HIS A 60 -1.99 -14.13 -6.04
CA HIS A 60 -3.22 -13.66 -6.67
C HIS A 60 -3.98 -12.77 -5.66
N VAL A 61 -4.93 -11.99 -6.15
CA VAL A 61 -5.46 -10.88 -5.36
C VAL A 61 -6.09 -11.28 -4.03
N THR A 62 -6.67 -12.46 -3.92
CA THR A 62 -7.38 -12.93 -2.71
C THR A 62 -6.50 -13.68 -1.73
N ASN A 63 -5.23 -14.02 -2.06
CA ASN A 63 -4.36 -14.72 -1.13
C ASN A 63 -3.43 -13.80 -0.32
N VAL A 64 -3.54 -12.49 -0.50
CA VAL A 64 -2.78 -11.48 0.26
C VAL A 64 -3.69 -10.34 0.65
N GLU A 65 -3.74 -10.00 1.94
CA GLU A 65 -4.47 -8.84 2.46
C GLU A 65 -3.77 -7.52 2.10
N GLU A 66 -4.46 -6.39 2.27
CA GLU A 66 -3.91 -5.06 1.95
C GLU A 66 -2.71 -4.64 2.82
N ASP A 67 -2.54 -5.26 3.98
CA ASP A 67 -1.38 -5.07 4.86
C ASP A 67 -0.21 -6.02 4.55
N GLY A 68 -0.37 -6.89 3.52
CA GLY A 68 0.62 -7.87 3.10
C GLY A 68 0.55 -9.20 3.87
N THR A 69 -0.40 -9.37 4.77
CA THR A 69 -0.57 -10.64 5.49
C THR A 69 -1.32 -11.68 4.65
N ILE A 70 -1.14 -12.95 5.00
CA ILE A 70 -1.83 -14.06 4.36
C ILE A 70 -3.11 -14.35 5.10
N PRO A 71 -4.29 -14.32 4.46
CA PRO A 71 -5.55 -14.59 5.12
C PRO A 71 -5.60 -16.02 5.64
N LYS A 72 -6.15 -16.23 6.83
CA LYS A 72 -6.37 -17.58 7.38
C LYS A 72 -7.34 -18.41 6.54
N VAL A 73 -8.28 -17.72 5.92
CA VAL A 73 -9.28 -18.31 5.00
C VAL A 73 -9.36 -17.37 3.81
N GLU A 74 -8.89 -17.82 2.68
CA GLU A 74 -8.95 -17.07 1.44
C GLU A 74 -10.39 -16.90 0.95
N ALA A 75 -10.73 -15.69 0.50
CA ALA A 75 -12.00 -15.44 -0.17
C ALA A 75 -12.09 -16.23 -1.48
N PRO A 76 -13.26 -16.81 -1.84
CA PRO A 76 -13.40 -17.63 -3.03
C PRO A 76 -13.34 -16.78 -4.31
N ASN A 77 -12.13 -16.58 -4.85
CA ASN A 77 -11.85 -15.76 -6.04
C ASN A 77 -12.65 -16.22 -7.28
N PHE A 78 -12.89 -17.53 -7.41
CA PHE A 78 -13.62 -18.13 -8.52
C PHE A 78 -15.10 -17.71 -8.61
N LYS A 79 -15.65 -17.13 -7.54
CA LYS A 79 -17.03 -16.59 -7.53
C LYS A 79 -17.14 -15.21 -8.14
N ASN A 80 -16.02 -14.49 -8.28
CA ASN A 80 -15.97 -13.17 -8.88
C ASN A 80 -14.98 -13.20 -10.06
N GLY A 81 -15.47 -13.00 -11.26
CA GLY A 81 -14.64 -13.05 -12.46
C GLY A 81 -13.52 -12.03 -12.53
N ARG A 82 -13.59 -10.95 -11.73
CA ARG A 82 -12.52 -9.95 -11.60
C ARG A 82 -11.41 -10.40 -10.66
N LEU A 83 -11.69 -11.31 -9.74
CA LEU A 83 -10.76 -11.81 -8.73
C LEU A 83 -10.18 -13.18 -9.11
N ASN A 84 -10.72 -13.84 -10.12
CA ASN A 84 -10.26 -15.14 -10.58
C ASN A 84 -9.01 -15.00 -11.46
N ASN A 85 -7.93 -14.59 -10.84
CA ASN A 85 -6.63 -14.40 -11.46
C ASN A 85 -5.54 -15.18 -10.71
N TYR A 86 -4.53 -15.57 -11.43
CA TYR A 86 -3.35 -16.24 -10.89
C TYR A 86 -2.09 -15.58 -11.45
N ARG A 87 -1.18 -15.17 -10.57
CA ARG A 87 0.03 -14.43 -10.92
C ARG A 87 -0.24 -13.18 -11.77
N GLN A 88 -1.33 -12.52 -11.47
CA GLN A 88 -1.70 -11.23 -12.03
C GLN A 88 -2.02 -10.26 -10.92
N ASN A 89 -1.57 -9.03 -11.05
CA ASN A 89 -1.97 -7.98 -10.14
C ASN A 89 -3.31 -7.38 -10.56
N VAL A 90 -4.05 -6.79 -9.62
CA VAL A 90 -5.34 -6.16 -9.90
C VAL A 90 -5.10 -4.77 -10.43
N GLN A 91 -5.79 -4.42 -11.51
CA GLN A 91 -5.87 -3.05 -11.97
C GLN A 91 -6.84 -2.27 -11.08
N PRO A 92 -6.44 -1.11 -10.57
CA PRO A 92 -7.36 -0.26 -9.83
C PRO A 92 -8.32 0.43 -10.79
N ALA A 93 -9.50 0.18 -10.66
CA ALA A 93 -10.78 0.72 -11.10
C ALA A 93 -11.81 -0.33 -10.71
N GLY A 94 -11.43 -1.23 -9.81
CA GLY A 94 -12.22 -2.31 -9.30
C GLY A 94 -12.60 -2.11 -7.84
N GLU A 95 -13.04 -3.17 -7.26
CA GLU A 95 -13.61 -3.30 -5.92
C GLU A 95 -12.64 -2.88 -4.78
N PHE A 96 -11.32 -2.87 -5.06
CA PHE A 96 -10.27 -2.54 -4.09
C PHE A 96 -9.68 -1.13 -4.27
N PHE A 97 -10.09 -0.39 -5.27
CA PHE A 97 -9.57 0.96 -5.49
C PHE A 97 -10.30 1.98 -4.62
N ALA A 98 -9.94 1.99 -3.36
CA ALA A 98 -10.43 2.98 -2.39
C ALA A 98 -9.32 3.32 -1.39
N PRO A 99 -9.31 4.53 -0.81
CA PRO A 99 -8.49 4.80 0.36
C PRO A 99 -9.06 4.01 1.54
N ASP A 100 -8.17 3.44 2.35
CA ASP A 100 -8.50 2.81 3.62
C ASP A 100 -7.59 3.36 4.71
N LEU A 101 -8.15 4.16 5.61
CA LEU A 101 -7.40 4.85 6.64
C LEU A 101 -7.52 4.12 7.96
N VAL A 102 -6.38 3.76 8.51
CA VAL A 102 -6.27 3.26 9.89
C VAL A 102 -5.60 4.31 10.77
N ALA A 103 -6.10 4.46 11.98
CA ALA A 103 -5.52 5.36 12.96
C ALA A 103 -5.01 4.60 14.19
N SER A 104 -3.88 5.04 14.71
CA SER A 104 -3.32 4.57 15.98
C SER A 104 -2.94 5.76 16.84
N VAL A 105 -3.00 5.57 18.16
CA VAL A 105 -2.66 6.62 19.13
C VAL A 105 -1.47 6.17 19.96
N VAL A 106 -0.48 7.06 20.07
CA VAL A 106 0.72 6.85 20.89
C VAL A 106 0.75 7.95 21.96
N PRO A 107 0.81 7.59 23.25
CA PRO A 107 1.00 8.58 24.31
C PRO A 107 2.42 9.14 24.24
N LEU A 108 2.54 10.46 24.30
CA LEU A 108 3.82 11.16 24.38
C LEU A 108 4.12 11.44 25.85
N CYS A 109 5.24 10.92 26.35
CA CYS A 109 5.73 11.13 27.70
C CYS A 109 6.92 12.09 27.66
N GLY A 110 6.72 13.33 28.15
CA GLY A 110 7.78 14.33 28.25
C GLY A 110 7.17 15.65 28.68
N GLY A 111 7.70 16.36 29.62
CA GLY A 111 7.29 17.69 30.12
C GLY A 111 5.80 18.08 30.18
N SER A 112 5.03 17.70 29.20
CA SER A 112 3.56 17.72 29.14
C SER A 112 3.05 16.43 28.51
N TYR A 113 1.93 15.91 29.01
CA TYR A 113 1.28 14.74 28.39
C TYR A 113 0.60 15.16 27.09
N GLY A 114 0.85 14.41 26.04
CA GLY A 114 0.24 14.60 24.74
C GLY A 114 -0.14 13.27 24.09
N LEU A 115 -0.95 13.33 23.06
CA LEU A 115 -1.29 12.20 22.22
C LEU A 115 -0.83 12.48 20.80
N LEU A 116 -0.11 11.52 20.22
CA LEU A 116 0.22 11.49 18.81
C LEU A 116 -0.77 10.56 18.12
N ALA A 117 -1.53 11.07 17.17
CA ALA A 117 -2.34 10.26 16.28
C ALA A 117 -1.56 10.00 15.01
N ARG A 118 -1.28 8.73 14.69
CA ARG A 118 -0.71 8.33 13.40
C ARG A 118 -1.83 7.77 12.53
N VAL A 119 -2.06 8.42 11.39
CA VAL A 119 -3.03 8.00 10.38
C VAL A 119 -2.25 7.41 9.22
N ARG A 120 -2.59 6.22 8.78
CA ARG A 120 -1.97 5.54 7.64
C ARG A 120 -3.02 5.11 6.64
N ASN A 121 -2.73 5.32 5.36
CA ASN A 121 -3.52 4.76 4.29
C ASN A 121 -3.01 3.34 3.96
N ILE A 122 -3.84 2.34 4.19
CA ILE A 122 -3.57 0.94 3.85
C ILE A 122 -4.32 0.50 2.58
N GLY A 123 -5.13 1.40 2.01
CA GLY A 123 -5.88 1.16 0.77
C GLY A 123 -5.04 1.40 -0.49
N GLU A 124 -5.68 1.20 -1.63
CA GLU A 124 -5.05 1.25 -2.96
C GLU A 124 -5.25 2.59 -3.68
N ALA A 125 -6.01 3.52 -3.09
CA ALA A 125 -6.21 4.88 -3.61
C ALA A 125 -5.70 5.92 -2.63
N ALA A 126 -5.32 7.10 -3.14
CA ALA A 126 -4.94 8.21 -2.29
C ALA A 126 -6.16 8.76 -1.52
N ALA A 127 -6.01 8.97 -0.23
CA ALA A 127 -6.96 9.73 0.57
C ALA A 127 -6.67 11.23 0.42
N PRO A 128 -7.68 12.08 0.18
CA PRO A 128 -7.48 13.52 0.10
C PRO A 128 -7.11 14.11 1.46
N PRO A 129 -6.51 15.31 1.52
CA PRO A 129 -6.36 16.04 2.76
C PRO A 129 -7.72 16.47 3.32
N GLY A 130 -7.77 16.81 4.60
CA GLY A 130 -9.00 17.27 5.25
C GLY A 130 -9.84 16.16 5.90
N VAL A 131 -9.28 14.97 6.08
CA VAL A 131 -9.96 13.88 6.79
C VAL A 131 -9.93 14.15 8.30
N ASN A 132 -11.09 14.12 8.94
CA ASN A 132 -11.26 14.32 10.38
C ASN A 132 -10.92 13.05 11.15
N ILE A 133 -10.00 13.15 12.10
CA ILE A 133 -9.59 12.07 12.99
C ILE A 133 -10.09 12.39 14.39
N GLY A 134 -11.17 11.73 14.79
CA GLY A 134 -11.77 11.91 16.12
C GLY A 134 -10.97 11.19 17.21
N LEU A 135 -10.58 11.91 18.25
CA LEU A 135 -9.98 11.34 19.46
C LEU A 135 -11.00 11.35 20.59
N TYR A 136 -11.19 10.22 21.26
CA TYR A 136 -12.20 10.04 22.29
C TYR A 136 -11.62 9.41 23.55
N ALA A 137 -12.14 9.84 24.70
CA ALA A 137 -11.97 9.11 25.95
C ALA A 137 -13.05 8.04 26.04
N GLY A 138 -12.67 6.79 25.77
CA GLY A 138 -13.58 5.65 25.69
C GLY A 138 -14.15 5.43 24.28
N ASP A 139 -14.95 4.37 24.13
CA ASP A 139 -15.58 4.02 22.87
C ASP A 139 -16.65 5.05 22.48
N PRO A 140 -16.53 5.72 21.33
CA PRO A 140 -17.53 6.70 20.88
C PRO A 140 -18.91 6.09 20.68
N ALA A 141 -19.01 4.81 20.28
CA ALA A 141 -20.29 4.11 20.14
C ALA A 141 -20.98 3.82 21.48
N ALA A 142 -20.18 3.77 22.57
CA ALA A 142 -20.65 3.57 23.95
C ALA A 142 -20.71 4.87 24.77
N GLY A 143 -20.72 6.03 24.12
CA GLY A 143 -20.82 7.34 24.79
C GLY A 143 -19.49 7.94 25.23
N GLY A 144 -18.37 7.51 24.61
CA GLY A 144 -17.06 8.12 24.80
C GLY A 144 -17.09 9.61 24.45
N LYS A 145 -16.38 10.43 25.24
CA LYS A 145 -16.35 11.88 25.06
C LYS A 145 -15.18 12.31 24.19
N PRO A 146 -15.35 13.25 23.24
CA PRO A 146 -14.24 13.78 22.48
C PRO A 146 -13.20 14.43 23.40
N LEU A 147 -11.93 14.21 23.11
CA LEU A 147 -10.82 14.85 23.82
C LEU A 147 -10.67 16.30 23.37
N PRO A 148 -10.09 17.18 24.22
CA PRO A 148 -9.74 18.53 23.82
C PRO A 148 -8.83 18.53 22.59
N GLY A 149 -9.12 19.39 21.61
CA GLY A 149 -8.40 19.43 20.33
C GLY A 149 -8.92 18.45 19.26
N SER A 150 -9.87 17.58 19.59
CA SER A 150 -10.52 16.70 18.62
C SER A 150 -11.63 17.45 17.84
N PRO A 151 -11.77 17.17 16.52
CA PRO A 151 -10.97 16.28 15.70
C PRO A 151 -9.65 16.91 15.26
N LEU A 152 -8.62 16.07 15.07
CA LEU A 152 -7.45 16.43 14.27
C LEU A 152 -7.79 16.27 12.78
N VAL A 153 -7.08 16.96 11.90
CA VAL A 153 -7.39 16.97 10.47
C VAL A 153 -6.12 16.68 9.67
N THR A 154 -6.20 15.75 8.73
CA THR A 154 -5.08 15.46 7.84
C THR A 154 -4.76 16.67 6.94
N THR A 155 -3.48 16.99 6.79
CA THR A 155 -3.01 18.20 6.08
C THR A 155 -2.54 17.93 4.66
N LYS A 156 -2.19 16.69 4.36
CA LYS A 156 -1.72 16.24 3.04
C LYS A 156 -2.55 15.10 2.49
N SER A 157 -2.43 14.87 1.18
CA SER A 157 -2.91 13.62 0.58
C SER A 157 -2.06 12.46 1.13
N LEU A 158 -2.72 11.37 1.47
CA LEU A 158 -2.06 10.13 1.89
C LEU A 158 -2.19 9.10 0.77
N TYR A 159 -1.11 8.89 0.04
CA TYR A 159 -1.02 7.83 -0.94
C TYR A 159 -0.97 6.45 -0.26
N PRO A 160 -1.19 5.35 -0.99
CA PRO A 160 -1.06 4.00 -0.44
C PRO A 160 0.24 3.81 0.35
N ALA A 161 0.14 3.20 1.53
CA ALA A 161 1.20 3.00 2.53
C ALA A 161 1.74 4.26 3.24
N GLU A 162 1.40 5.46 2.82
CA GLU A 162 1.81 6.69 3.51
C GLU A 162 1.11 6.89 4.85
N SER A 163 1.77 7.64 5.71
CA SER A 163 1.21 8.04 7.00
C SER A 163 1.47 9.51 7.32
N GLU A 164 0.62 10.05 8.17
CA GLU A 164 0.76 11.39 8.76
C GLU A 164 0.65 11.29 10.27
N GLU A 165 1.46 12.07 10.96
CA GLU A 165 1.43 12.20 12.42
C GLU A 165 0.81 13.55 12.78
N LEU A 166 -0.23 13.50 13.62
CA LEU A 166 -1.03 14.65 14.06
C LEU A 166 -0.93 14.80 15.57
N TYR A 167 -0.80 16.04 16.04
CA TYR A 167 -0.60 16.39 17.46
C TYR A 167 -1.74 17.24 18.01
#